data_ce4b351b71365cdfed0b6f68b0e683d2
#
_entry.id   ce4b351b71365cdfed0b6f68b0e683d2
#
_cell.length_a   1.000
_cell.length_b   1.000
_cell.length_c   1.000
_cell.angle_alpha   90.00
_cell.angle_beta   90.00
_cell.angle_gamma   90.00
#
_symmetry.space_group_name_H-M   'P 1'
#
loop_
_entity.id
_entity.type
_entity.pdbx_description
1 polymer ?
#
loop_
_entity_poly.entity_id
_entity_poly.type
_entity_poly.pdbx_seq_one_letter_code
_entity_poly.pdbx_strand_id
1 'polypeptide(L)'
;PNNQKKKFIALNNIQKEGFVSNIGRHTINEEYRAIKRKVLSNAFGPLAKTLNNANIVMVTSPNPNEGKTFTAINLALSIALEQDKTVLLVDADVLRPSVMKTIDHPFENGLMEYLLGEIDDLSEVIH
;
A
#
# COMPACT_ATOMS: atom_id res chain seq x y z
N PRO A 1 23.23 -5.14 -19.78
CA PRO A 1 21.98 -4.59 -19.27
C PRO A 1 21.20 -5.71 -18.59
N ASN A 2 21.20 -5.66 -17.24
CA ASN A 2 20.55 -6.67 -16.42
C ASN A 2 19.05 -6.40 -16.46
N ASN A 3 18.35 -7.13 -17.29
CA ASN A 3 16.90 -7.13 -17.38
C ASN A 3 16.35 -7.93 -16.18
N GLN A 4 16.46 -7.36 -14.99
CA GLN A 4 15.76 -7.90 -13.83
C GLN A 4 14.27 -7.71 -14.10
N LYS A 5 13.60 -8.77 -14.45
CA LYS A 5 12.14 -8.83 -14.54
C LYS A 5 11.60 -8.38 -13.19
N LYS A 6 11.03 -7.18 -13.11
CA LYS A 6 10.29 -6.72 -11.94
C LYS A 6 9.30 -7.83 -11.58
N LYS A 7 9.46 -8.40 -10.40
CA LYS A 7 8.55 -9.43 -9.89
C LYS A 7 7.29 -8.70 -9.40
N PHE A 8 6.31 -8.58 -10.27
CA PHE A 8 5.02 -8.04 -9.87
C PHE A 8 4.28 -9.04 -8.97
N ILE A 9 3.82 -8.58 -7.83
CA ILE A 9 2.90 -9.35 -7.00
C ILE A 9 1.54 -9.29 -7.70
N ALA A 10 1.05 -10.41 -8.20
CA ALA A 10 -0.30 -10.46 -8.73
C ALA A 10 -1.28 -10.26 -7.57
N LEU A 11 -2.17 -9.27 -7.67
CA LEU A 11 -3.21 -9.01 -6.67
C LEU A 11 -4.02 -10.26 -6.30
N ASN A 12 -4.14 -11.20 -7.24
CA ASN A 12 -4.80 -12.49 -7.01
C ASN A 12 -4.08 -13.39 -5.98
N ASN A 13 -2.80 -13.15 -5.71
CA ASN A 13 -2.05 -13.91 -4.71
C ASN A 13 -2.26 -13.41 -3.29
N ILE A 14 -2.87 -12.21 -3.12
CA ILE A 14 -3.22 -11.63 -1.81
C ILE A 14 -4.66 -12.00 -1.43
N GLN A 15 -5.22 -13.06 -1.97
CA GLN A 15 -6.56 -13.54 -1.66
C GLN A 15 -6.57 -14.29 -0.33
N LYS A 16 -6.37 -13.57 0.76
CA LYS A 16 -6.62 -14.08 2.11
C LYS A 16 -8.00 -13.61 2.57
N GLU A 17 -8.65 -14.44 3.37
CA GLU A 17 -9.92 -14.08 4.01
C GLU A 17 -9.76 -12.75 4.77
N GLY A 18 -10.68 -11.80 4.56
CA GLY A 18 -10.65 -10.48 5.17
C GLY A 18 -9.94 -9.38 4.36
N PHE A 19 -9.38 -9.68 3.17
CA PHE A 19 -8.82 -8.65 2.30
C PHE A 19 -9.78 -8.22 1.20
N VAL A 20 -9.66 -6.94 0.79
CA VAL A 20 -10.35 -6.40 -0.38
C VAL A 20 -9.93 -7.19 -1.62
N SER A 21 -10.90 -7.61 -2.41
CA SER A 21 -10.69 -8.48 -3.58
C SER A 21 -11.50 -7.96 -4.77
N ASN A 22 -11.04 -8.26 -5.98
CA ASN A 22 -11.79 -8.03 -7.21
C ASN A 22 -12.84 -9.13 -7.48
N ILE A 23 -12.88 -10.19 -6.66
CA ILE A 23 -13.78 -11.32 -6.80
C ILE A 23 -14.86 -11.25 -5.73
N GLY A 24 -16.12 -11.10 -6.16
CA GLY A 24 -17.29 -11.14 -5.29
C GLY A 24 -17.65 -9.82 -4.61
N ARG A 25 -18.85 -9.80 -4.04
CA ARG A 25 -19.36 -8.68 -3.23
C ARG A 25 -19.16 -9.03 -1.76
N HIS A 26 -18.08 -8.54 -1.17
CA HIS A 26 -17.82 -8.70 0.25
C HIS A 26 -18.08 -7.38 1.00
N THR A 27 -18.60 -7.45 2.21
CA THR A 27 -18.85 -6.29 3.08
C THR A 27 -17.59 -5.42 3.22
N ILE A 28 -16.42 -6.03 3.35
CA ILE A 28 -15.14 -5.32 3.44
C ILE A 28 -14.87 -4.43 2.21
N ASN A 29 -15.26 -4.86 1.01
CA ASN A 29 -15.08 -4.06 -0.19
C ASN A 29 -15.91 -2.76 -0.14
N GLU A 30 -17.14 -2.83 0.37
CA GLU A 30 -18.01 -1.65 0.49
C GLU A 30 -17.53 -0.70 1.58
N GLU A 31 -17.06 -1.22 2.71
CA GLU A 31 -16.51 -0.41 3.80
C GLU A 31 -15.26 0.36 3.32
N TYR A 32 -14.31 -0.33 2.70
CA TYR A 32 -13.11 0.33 2.15
C TYR A 32 -13.41 1.22 0.95
N ARG A 33 -14.45 0.95 0.17
CA ARG A 33 -14.91 1.83 -0.89
C ARG A 33 -15.32 3.20 -0.34
N ALA A 34 -16.02 3.25 0.79
CA ALA A 34 -16.43 4.50 1.43
C ALA A 34 -15.22 5.30 1.93
N ILE A 35 -14.25 4.63 2.57
CA ILE A 35 -13.00 5.25 3.05
C ILE A 35 -12.18 5.76 1.85
N LYS A 36 -11.98 4.92 0.84
CA LYS A 36 -11.26 5.25 -0.39
C LYS A 36 -11.80 6.50 -1.06
N ARG A 37 -13.12 6.62 -1.21
CA ARG A 37 -13.74 7.80 -1.83
C ARG A 37 -13.38 9.09 -1.12
N LYS A 38 -13.37 9.09 0.21
CA LYS A 38 -12.97 10.25 1.01
C LYS A 38 -11.48 10.57 0.81
N VAL A 39 -10.61 9.56 0.86
CA VAL A 39 -9.17 9.72 0.65
C VAL A 39 -8.88 10.27 -0.74
N LEU A 40 -9.46 9.70 -1.79
CA LEU A 40 -9.27 10.16 -3.17
C LEU A 40 -9.85 11.56 -3.40
N SER A 41 -10.98 11.90 -2.77
CA SER A 41 -11.54 13.25 -2.83
C SER A 41 -10.61 14.29 -2.22
N ASN A 42 -9.92 13.97 -1.13
CA ASN A 42 -8.91 14.85 -0.54
C ASN A 42 -7.64 14.92 -1.39
N ALA A 43 -7.21 13.80 -1.97
CA ALA A 43 -5.98 13.72 -2.74
C ALA A 43 -6.07 14.39 -4.12
N PHE A 44 -7.22 14.30 -4.78
CA PHE A 44 -7.40 14.72 -6.18
C PHE A 44 -8.62 15.61 -6.41
N GLY A 45 -9.45 15.85 -5.38
CA GLY A 45 -10.64 16.69 -5.47
C GLY A 45 -10.31 18.20 -5.46
N PRO A 46 -11.34 19.06 -5.46
CA PRO A 46 -11.17 20.52 -5.52
C PRO A 46 -10.30 21.11 -4.39
N LEU A 47 -10.34 20.50 -3.20
CA LEU A 47 -9.57 20.93 -2.03
C LEU A 47 -8.11 20.45 -2.05
N ALA A 48 -7.75 19.50 -2.92
CA ALA A 48 -6.38 18.98 -3.00
C ALA A 48 -5.34 20.09 -3.25
N LYS A 49 -5.72 21.14 -3.97
CA LYS A 49 -4.85 22.28 -4.26
C LYS A 49 -4.48 23.12 -3.04
N THR A 50 -5.24 22.99 -1.95
CA THR A 50 -4.99 23.70 -0.69
C THR A 50 -4.12 22.92 0.28
N LEU A 51 -3.84 21.67 -0.02
CA LEU A 51 -3.07 20.75 0.82
C LEU A 51 -1.73 20.44 0.17
N ASN A 52 -0.65 20.52 0.92
CA ASN A 52 0.65 20.04 0.45
C ASN A 52 0.66 18.50 0.46
N ASN A 53 1.10 17.91 -0.65
CA ASN A 53 1.22 16.45 -0.78
C ASN A 53 -0.07 15.69 -0.40
N ALA A 54 -1.22 16.17 -0.85
CA ALA A 54 -2.53 15.60 -0.54
C ALA A 54 -2.68 14.12 -0.96
N ASN A 55 -1.81 13.65 -1.85
CA ASN A 55 -1.72 12.26 -2.32
C ASN A 55 -0.88 11.35 -1.40
N ILE A 56 -0.30 11.88 -0.33
CA ILE A 56 0.41 11.08 0.68
C ILE A 56 -0.52 10.83 1.86
N VAL A 57 -0.74 9.57 2.18
CA VAL A 57 -1.61 9.13 3.28
C VAL A 57 -0.80 8.35 4.29
N MET A 58 -0.77 8.80 5.54
CA MET A 58 -0.14 8.07 6.63
C MET A 58 -1.21 7.30 7.42
N VAL A 59 -0.98 6.00 7.60
CA VAL A 59 -1.80 5.14 8.47
C VAL A 59 -1.01 4.84 9.72
N THR A 60 -1.51 5.28 10.86
CA THR A 60 -0.84 5.11 12.15
C THR A 60 -1.83 4.73 13.26
N SER A 61 -1.32 4.24 14.39
CA SER A 61 -2.09 3.95 15.58
C SER A 61 -1.24 4.18 16.83
N PRO A 62 -1.86 4.54 17.98
CA PRO A 62 -1.13 4.79 19.23
C PRO A 62 -0.51 3.53 19.82
N ASN A 63 -1.10 2.36 19.60
CA ASN A 63 -0.63 1.09 20.17
C ASN A 63 -0.33 0.06 19.08
N PRO A 64 0.53 -0.92 19.36
CA PRO A 64 0.74 -2.05 18.47
C PRO A 64 -0.52 -2.92 18.37
N ASN A 65 -0.64 -3.64 17.26
CA ASN A 65 -1.74 -4.59 16.98
C ASN A 65 -3.16 -4.00 16.92
N GLU A 66 -3.30 -2.71 16.63
CA GLU A 66 -4.60 -2.05 16.43
C GLU A 66 -5.11 -2.11 14.98
N GLY A 67 -4.47 -2.90 14.13
CA GLY A 67 -4.91 -3.13 12.76
C GLY A 67 -4.38 -2.11 11.72
N LYS A 68 -3.36 -1.30 12.04
CA LYS A 68 -2.81 -0.32 11.09
C LYS A 68 -2.34 -0.96 9.77
N THR A 69 -1.62 -2.07 9.85
CA THR A 69 -1.12 -2.80 8.67
C THR A 69 -2.27 -3.37 7.83
N PHE A 70 -3.24 -4.00 8.48
CA PHE A 70 -4.44 -4.51 7.83
C PHE A 70 -5.21 -3.38 7.12
N THR A 71 -5.37 -2.24 7.78
CA THR A 71 -6.05 -1.07 7.23
C THR A 71 -5.29 -0.50 6.04
N ALA A 72 -3.96 -0.34 6.15
CA ALA A 72 -3.13 0.20 5.08
C ALA A 72 -3.16 -0.68 3.83
N ILE A 73 -3.03 -2.00 3.99
CA ILE A 73 -3.08 -2.96 2.88
C ILE A 73 -4.46 -2.92 2.21
N ASN A 74 -5.56 -2.98 2.97
CA ASN A 74 -6.89 -2.97 2.41
C ASN A 74 -7.24 -1.66 1.70
N LEU A 75 -6.79 -0.53 2.23
CA LEU A 75 -6.96 0.76 1.57
C LEU A 75 -6.18 0.79 0.25
N ALA A 76 -4.93 0.32 0.25
CA ALA A 76 -4.11 0.24 -0.95
C ALA A 76 -4.74 -0.68 -2.01
N LEU A 77 -5.21 -1.87 -1.62
CA LEU A 77 -5.93 -2.79 -2.50
C LEU A 77 -7.20 -2.15 -3.08
N SER A 78 -7.98 -1.46 -2.23
CA SER A 78 -9.19 -0.78 -2.69
C SER A 78 -8.90 0.33 -3.70
N ILE A 79 -7.79 1.08 -3.52
CA ILE A 79 -7.36 2.10 -4.49
C ILE A 79 -6.84 1.44 -5.77
N ALA A 80 -6.08 0.36 -5.67
CA ALA A 80 -5.55 -0.38 -6.82
C ALA A 80 -6.63 -0.98 -7.73
N LEU A 81 -7.86 -1.14 -7.24
CA LEU A 81 -9.00 -1.54 -8.06
C LEU A 81 -9.53 -0.41 -8.97
N GLU A 82 -9.12 0.84 -8.77
CA GLU A 82 -9.45 1.93 -9.69
C GLU A 82 -8.54 1.85 -10.92
N GLN A 83 -9.15 1.93 -12.10
CA GLN A 83 -8.42 1.77 -13.37
C GLN A 83 -7.46 2.92 -13.68
N ASP A 84 -7.73 4.11 -13.14
CA ASP A 84 -7.01 5.34 -13.43
C ASP A 84 -6.07 5.78 -12.28
N LYS A 85 -5.87 4.92 -11.29
CA LYS A 85 -5.02 5.22 -10.12
C LYS A 85 -3.97 4.15 -9.91
N THR A 86 -2.80 4.60 -9.49
CA THR A 86 -1.73 3.75 -8.95
C THR A 86 -1.54 4.08 -7.48
N VAL A 87 -1.13 3.10 -6.71
CA VAL A 87 -0.84 3.25 -5.29
C VAL A 87 0.50 2.62 -4.98
N LEU A 88 1.33 3.33 -4.22
CA LEU A 88 2.54 2.80 -3.62
C LEU A 88 2.28 2.60 -2.13
N LEU A 89 2.37 1.35 -1.68
CA LEU A 89 2.30 1.01 -0.25
C LEU A 89 3.72 0.96 0.32
N VAL A 90 3.98 1.82 1.30
CA VAL A 90 5.29 1.91 1.95
C VAL A 90 5.18 1.38 3.38
N ASP A 91 5.97 0.35 3.72
CA ASP A 91 6.13 -0.10 5.11
C ASP A 91 7.23 0.72 5.77
N ALA A 92 6.82 1.71 6.56
CA ALA A 92 7.71 2.58 7.31
C ALA A 92 7.88 2.12 8.79
N ASP A 93 7.31 0.98 9.17
CA ASP A 93 7.51 0.38 10.50
C ASP A 93 8.80 -0.46 10.51
N VAL A 94 9.93 0.23 10.51
CA VAL A 94 11.28 -0.40 10.43
C VAL A 94 11.60 -1.29 11.61
N LEU A 95 10.95 -1.07 12.77
CA LEU A 95 11.18 -1.88 13.96
C LEU A 95 10.43 -3.21 13.93
N ARG A 96 9.24 -3.21 13.31
CA ARG A 96 8.37 -4.38 13.22
C ARG A 96 7.69 -4.45 11.86
N PRO A 97 8.45 -4.60 10.77
CA PRO A 97 7.88 -4.63 9.43
C PRO A 97 6.87 -5.78 9.34
N SER A 98 5.66 -5.46 8.92
CA SER A 98 4.54 -6.39 8.95
C SER A 98 3.83 -6.56 7.61
N VAL A 99 4.03 -5.64 6.67
CA VAL A 99 3.41 -5.72 5.34
C VAL A 99 3.88 -6.98 4.62
N MET A 100 5.19 -7.23 4.55
CA MET A 100 5.77 -8.41 3.90
C MET A 100 5.21 -9.73 4.46
N LYS A 101 5.13 -9.83 5.79
CA LYS A 101 4.58 -11.02 6.46
C LYS A 101 3.10 -11.21 6.15
N THR A 102 2.36 -10.11 6.03
CA THR A 102 0.92 -10.15 5.78
C THR A 102 0.60 -10.56 4.35
N ILE A 103 1.40 -10.11 3.37
CA ILE A 103 1.22 -10.47 1.96
C ILE A 103 1.95 -11.77 1.58
N ASP A 104 2.70 -12.37 2.52
CA ASP A 104 3.44 -13.62 2.32
C ASP A 104 4.43 -13.58 1.15
N HIS A 105 5.14 -12.47 1.04
CA HIS A 105 6.13 -12.25 -0.02
C HIS A 105 7.42 -11.67 0.55
N PRO A 106 8.50 -12.45 0.60
CA PRO A 106 9.79 -11.94 1.06
C PRO A 106 10.44 -11.07 0.00
N PHE A 107 10.92 -9.90 0.42
CA PHE A 107 11.78 -9.03 -0.36
C PHE A 107 13.18 -9.03 0.27
N GLU A 108 14.22 -8.96 -0.54
CA GLU A 108 15.59 -8.92 -0.04
C GLU A 108 15.97 -7.52 0.44
N ASN A 109 15.51 -6.49 -0.27
CA ASN A 109 15.82 -5.09 -0.02
C ASN A 109 14.54 -4.27 0.08
N GLY A 110 14.58 -3.19 0.86
CA GLY A 110 13.46 -2.31 1.06
C GLY A 110 13.88 -0.86 1.33
N LEU A 111 12.98 -0.11 1.94
CA LEU A 111 13.19 1.31 2.23
C LEU A 111 14.44 1.57 3.09
N MET A 112 14.77 0.68 4.04
CA MET A 112 15.91 0.90 4.93
C MET A 112 17.24 0.82 4.22
N GLU A 113 17.43 -0.14 3.32
CA GLU A 113 18.66 -0.30 2.53
C GLU A 113 18.90 0.94 1.65
N TYR A 114 17.82 1.50 1.11
CA TYR A 114 17.89 2.76 0.37
C TYR A 114 18.25 3.95 1.28
N LEU A 115 17.62 4.09 2.45
CA LEU A 115 17.90 5.20 3.36
C LEU A 115 19.29 5.14 4.00
N LEU A 116 19.85 3.95 4.16
CA LEU A 116 21.21 3.74 4.66
C LEU A 116 22.27 3.96 3.56
N GLY A 117 21.87 4.14 2.30
CA GLY A 117 22.78 4.32 1.19
C GLY A 117 23.45 3.01 0.73
N GLU A 118 22.88 1.87 1.07
CA GLU A 118 23.32 0.57 0.58
C GLU A 118 22.82 0.31 -0.85
N ILE A 119 21.76 0.99 -1.24
CA ILE A 119 21.16 1.00 -2.58
C ILE A 119 20.94 2.44 -2.98
N ASP A 120 21.46 2.82 -4.15
CA ASP A 120 21.39 4.20 -4.66
C ASP A 120 20.10 4.48 -5.46
N ASP A 121 19.52 3.46 -6.08
CA ASP A 121 18.32 3.60 -6.91
C ASP A 121 17.06 3.13 -6.19
N LEU A 122 16.18 4.08 -5.86
CA LEU A 122 14.89 3.79 -5.22
C LEU A 122 14.05 2.77 -6.02
N SER A 123 14.21 2.70 -7.33
CA SER A 123 13.46 1.74 -8.16
C SER A 123 13.82 0.27 -7.89
N GLU A 124 14.96 0.01 -7.29
CA GLU A 124 15.42 -1.34 -6.93
C GLU A 124 14.73 -1.88 -5.67
N VAL A 125 14.16 -1.00 -4.85
CA VAL A 125 13.44 -1.37 -3.61
C VAL A 125 11.92 -1.28 -3.75
N ILE A 126 11.42 -1.01 -4.96
CA ILE A 126 9.99 -1.03 -5.29
C ILE A 126 9.66 -2.37 -5.96
N HIS A 127 8.73 -3.12 -5.37
CA HIS A 127 8.34 -4.46 -5.78
C HIS A 127 6.90 -4.53 -6.25
#